data_34a08f866c9191b62f091b94d9001a4d
#
_entry.id   34a08f866c9191b62f091b94d9001a4d
#
_cell.length_a   1.000
_cell.length_b   1.000
_cell.length_c   1.000
_cell.angle_alpha   90.00
_cell.angle_beta   90.00
_cell.angle_gamma   90.00
#
_symmetry.space_group_name_H-M   'P 1'
#
loop_
_entity.id
_entity.type
_entity.pdbx_description
1 polymer ?
#
loop_
_entity_poly.entity_id
_entity_poly.type
_entity_poly.pdbx_seq_one_letter_code
_entity_poly.pdbx_strand_id
1 'polypeptide(L)'
;MRLQPRQELLSVWKAISRWCGSGQEFSWGDRAGRNSISDAELLLCLLLPPTKLPGIRFDRPDETKPDVCAALAPFGSAVEIPQRVVRLIGEYLQDYTDSETGLPEFSGGSYLSTAPEEEREPTAAQQKLEVVDSYATSVVLTTAAIGFVRGYRRQVQRPSHREEIDRVEAAAQRRLTAAMAGLQRSFTLSVFRGDSREGRALCETVNPEDGYSAELVARIRDSLGDVMAGLRELGSSTDEVDALLENRDLLFECGWSWGIVRDSAPVRTPTTVYAQPGLAEPAPYLYFTVVAVDGIRDLFSRDTRLKGLLDEEQQSLARILNLQWDLAQRYWSTIATLGADRWPVEDLPWRTTDEEESDYYSLLVVSLVRHALIDRGAPDADLARIARVLEDLADRGRIRRRPLADDPALKLHHPGTWVALNGSELAGPDAPRLGWRLGELGTLLLGRALAVAAQVNDHRLRARLLRLADEAWRHLEQRRLRDGRGAGLWDEPSNVYPTLPHRGSPSWYHTTRVVQCMGTAADLIRGEPPPGLVLSDVASELLVEAEDVFDEEQLRGSGEGGPALRDSLSRQAIGLRRARRLLPTRPGTAAALILDVLRELDKLAAARESEAGD
;
A
#
# COMPACT_ATOMS: atom_id res chain seq x y z
N MET A 1 -12.26 -13.05 8.14
CA MET A 1 -11.18 -12.84 7.15
C MET A 1 -10.40 -14.13 7.00
N ARG A 2 -10.31 -14.65 5.77
CA ARG A 2 -9.58 -15.90 5.44
C ARG A 2 -8.09 -15.70 5.25
N LEU A 3 -7.69 -14.47 4.96
CA LEU A 3 -6.30 -14.08 4.74
C LEU A 3 -5.46 -14.32 5.99
N GLN A 4 -4.38 -15.09 5.85
CA GLN A 4 -3.41 -15.40 6.91
C GLN A 4 -2.04 -14.78 6.55
N PRO A 5 -1.83 -13.49 6.81
CA PRO A 5 -0.70 -12.74 6.27
C PRO A 5 0.66 -13.37 6.53
N ARG A 6 0.89 -13.89 7.74
CA ARG A 6 2.17 -14.51 8.09
C ARG A 6 2.47 -15.76 7.26
N GLN A 7 1.50 -16.64 7.10
CA GLN A 7 1.68 -17.89 6.34
C GLN A 7 1.84 -17.61 4.85
N GLU A 8 1.05 -16.65 4.33
CA GLU A 8 1.12 -16.24 2.94
C GLU A 8 2.49 -15.62 2.60
N LEU A 9 3.00 -14.73 3.45
CA LEU A 9 4.32 -14.12 3.26
C LEU A 9 5.45 -15.16 3.31
N LEU A 10 5.39 -16.15 4.21
CA LEU A 10 6.35 -17.26 4.22
C LEU A 10 6.24 -18.12 2.95
N SER A 11 5.02 -18.32 2.42
CA SER A 11 4.81 -19.02 1.14
C SER A 11 5.40 -18.24 -0.04
N VAL A 12 5.25 -16.91 -0.06
CA VAL A 12 5.89 -16.03 -1.05
C VAL A 12 7.40 -16.13 -0.96
N TRP A 13 7.99 -16.10 0.24
CA TRP A 13 9.44 -16.26 0.41
C TRP A 13 9.95 -17.61 -0.08
N LYS A 14 9.21 -18.70 0.17
CA LYS A 14 9.53 -20.02 -0.40
C LYS A 14 9.50 -20.01 -1.92
N ALA A 15 8.54 -19.31 -2.52
CA ALA A 15 8.41 -19.21 -3.96
C ALA A 15 9.53 -18.34 -4.58
N ILE A 16 9.87 -17.20 -3.96
CA ILE A 16 11.01 -16.36 -4.35
C ILE A 16 12.31 -17.16 -4.24
N SER A 17 12.55 -17.83 -3.13
CA SER A 17 13.73 -18.66 -2.90
C SER A 17 13.89 -19.75 -3.96
N ARG A 18 12.80 -20.33 -4.42
CA ARG A 18 12.76 -21.34 -5.48
C ARG A 18 12.99 -20.75 -6.87
N TRP A 19 12.42 -19.54 -7.12
CA TRP A 19 12.58 -18.84 -8.39
C TRP A 19 14.00 -18.30 -8.56
N CYS A 20 14.53 -17.63 -7.55
CA CYS A 20 15.83 -16.97 -7.58
C CYS A 20 17.00 -17.90 -7.22
N GLY A 21 16.75 -19.00 -6.49
CA GLY A 21 17.78 -19.93 -6.03
C GLY A 21 18.18 -20.91 -7.12
N SER A 22 19.39 -20.77 -7.69
CA SER A 22 20.04 -21.79 -8.51
C SER A 22 21.43 -22.09 -7.92
N GLY A 23 21.49 -22.99 -6.92
CA GLY A 23 22.74 -23.31 -6.24
C GLY A 23 23.28 -22.17 -5.38
N GLN A 24 24.54 -21.76 -5.60
CA GLN A 24 25.19 -20.70 -4.82
C GLN A 24 24.89 -19.29 -5.34
N GLU A 25 24.38 -19.14 -6.56
CA GLU A 25 24.13 -17.85 -7.19
C GLU A 25 22.63 -17.48 -7.09
N PHE A 26 22.38 -16.18 -6.89
CA PHE A 26 21.05 -15.59 -6.95
C PHE A 26 20.75 -15.18 -8.40
N SER A 27 19.61 -15.62 -8.91
CA SER A 27 19.15 -15.23 -10.25
C SER A 27 18.08 -14.16 -10.13
N TRP A 28 18.34 -12.98 -10.65
CA TRP A 28 17.37 -11.90 -10.78
C TRP A 28 16.27 -12.17 -11.83
N GLY A 29 16.38 -13.26 -12.57
CA GLY A 29 15.51 -13.60 -13.69
C GLY A 29 16.16 -13.35 -15.05
N ASP A 30 15.34 -13.29 -16.12
CA ASP A 30 15.83 -13.02 -17.46
C ASP A 30 16.32 -11.56 -17.58
N ARG A 31 17.52 -11.37 -18.10
CA ARG A 31 18.13 -10.04 -18.27
C ARG A 31 17.30 -9.11 -19.14
N ALA A 32 16.58 -9.64 -20.13
CA ALA A 32 15.73 -8.84 -21.02
C ALA A 32 14.53 -8.17 -20.31
N GLY A 33 14.07 -8.76 -19.20
CA GLY A 33 12.95 -8.22 -18.41
C GLY A 33 13.36 -7.39 -17.20
N ARG A 34 14.66 -7.32 -16.87
CA ARG A 34 15.17 -6.59 -15.70
C ARG A 34 15.14 -5.09 -15.93
N ASN A 35 14.68 -4.36 -14.93
CA ASN A 35 14.78 -2.91 -14.84
C ASN A 35 14.81 -2.47 -13.37
N SER A 36 15.08 -1.18 -13.12
CA SER A 36 15.21 -0.65 -11.76
C SER A 36 13.96 -0.84 -10.91
N ILE A 37 12.78 -0.91 -11.52
CA ILE A 37 11.50 -1.10 -10.81
C ILE A 37 11.30 -2.58 -10.48
N SER A 38 11.41 -3.49 -11.47
CA SER A 38 11.16 -4.92 -11.25
C SER A 38 12.09 -5.55 -10.21
N ASP A 39 13.36 -5.18 -10.22
CA ASP A 39 14.33 -5.68 -9.25
C ASP A 39 14.13 -5.06 -7.86
N ALA A 40 13.72 -3.78 -7.80
CA ALA A 40 13.29 -3.15 -6.55
C ALA A 40 12.05 -3.85 -5.96
N GLU A 41 11.07 -4.18 -6.79
CA GLU A 41 9.85 -4.90 -6.39
C GLU A 41 10.17 -6.28 -5.82
N LEU A 42 11.11 -7.02 -6.45
CA LEU A 42 11.59 -8.29 -5.91
C LEU A 42 12.23 -8.12 -4.53
N LEU A 43 13.10 -7.13 -4.34
CA LEU A 43 13.71 -6.84 -3.03
C LEU A 43 12.67 -6.42 -1.99
N LEU A 44 11.67 -5.65 -2.39
CA LEU A 44 10.57 -5.25 -1.51
C LEU A 44 9.77 -6.45 -1.02
N CYS A 45 9.58 -7.49 -1.84
CA CYS A 45 8.97 -8.74 -1.39
C CYS A 45 9.74 -9.40 -0.24
N LEU A 46 11.05 -9.16 -0.12
CA LEU A 46 11.87 -9.66 1.00
C LEU A 46 11.89 -8.70 2.19
N LEU A 47 12.01 -7.39 1.95
CA LEU A 47 12.30 -6.38 2.98
C LEU A 47 11.06 -5.78 3.63
N LEU A 48 9.90 -5.69 2.93
CA LEU A 48 8.68 -5.13 3.51
C LEU A 48 8.03 -6.02 4.59
N PRO A 49 7.91 -7.35 4.41
CA PRO A 49 7.24 -8.20 5.39
C PRO A 49 7.78 -8.08 6.82
N PRO A 50 9.10 -8.07 7.07
CA PRO A 50 9.66 -7.92 8.41
C PRO A 50 9.36 -6.57 9.06
N THR A 51 9.12 -5.51 8.27
CA THR A 51 8.77 -4.18 8.81
C THR A 51 7.34 -4.19 9.39
N LYS A 52 6.45 -4.97 8.79
CA LYS A 52 5.04 -5.10 9.18
C LYS A 52 4.81 -6.23 10.20
N LEU A 53 5.58 -7.30 10.14
CA LEU A 53 5.45 -8.48 11.01
C LEU A 53 6.77 -8.77 11.73
N PRO A 54 6.99 -8.25 12.95
CA PRO A 54 8.22 -8.51 13.71
C PRO A 54 8.52 -10.00 13.90
N GLY A 55 7.48 -10.86 13.91
CA GLY A 55 7.63 -12.30 14.09
C GLY A 55 8.25 -13.07 12.92
N ILE A 56 8.52 -12.40 11.78
CA ILE A 56 9.24 -12.99 10.63
C ILE A 56 10.55 -12.24 10.30
N ARG A 57 11.08 -11.48 11.25
CA ARG A 57 12.36 -10.79 11.08
C ARG A 57 13.51 -11.77 10.95
N PHE A 58 14.50 -11.38 10.14
CA PHE A 58 15.74 -12.13 9.91
C PHE A 58 17.00 -11.25 9.92
N ASP A 59 16.88 -9.97 10.29
CA ASP A 59 18.00 -9.06 10.56
C ASP A 59 18.73 -9.36 11.87
N ARG A 60 18.20 -10.29 12.68
CA ARG A 60 18.77 -10.78 13.93
C ARG A 60 18.83 -12.29 13.93
N PRO A 61 19.99 -12.87 13.58
CA PRO A 61 20.15 -14.32 13.45
C PRO A 61 19.68 -15.14 14.64
N ASP A 62 19.97 -14.66 15.85
CA ASP A 62 19.62 -15.36 17.11
C ASP A 62 18.10 -15.38 17.41
N GLU A 63 17.35 -14.43 16.84
CA GLU A 63 15.90 -14.30 17.00
C GLU A 63 15.12 -14.86 15.80
N THR A 64 15.80 -15.29 14.74
CA THR A 64 15.16 -15.78 13.50
C THR A 64 14.48 -17.13 13.74
N LYS A 65 13.18 -17.19 13.47
CA LYS A 65 12.39 -18.41 13.70
C LYS A 65 12.69 -19.51 12.69
N PRO A 66 12.56 -20.80 13.10
CA PRO A 66 12.87 -21.94 12.22
C PRO A 66 12.06 -21.97 10.92
N ASP A 67 10.80 -21.53 10.92
CA ASP A 67 9.96 -21.49 9.72
C ASP A 67 10.38 -20.38 8.74
N VAL A 68 10.93 -19.28 9.26
CA VAL A 68 11.57 -18.22 8.43
C VAL A 68 12.83 -18.79 7.76
N CYS A 69 13.70 -19.46 8.52
CA CYS A 69 14.88 -20.12 7.95
C CYS A 69 14.46 -21.17 6.89
N ALA A 70 13.43 -21.96 7.14
CA ALA A 70 12.91 -22.93 6.18
C ALA A 70 12.34 -22.27 4.91
N ALA A 71 11.70 -21.10 5.03
CA ALA A 71 11.18 -20.36 3.88
C ALA A 71 12.30 -19.76 3.02
N LEU A 72 13.41 -19.36 3.63
CA LEU A 72 14.58 -18.75 3.01
C LEU A 72 15.77 -19.71 2.92
N ALA A 73 15.56 -21.03 3.02
CA ALA A 73 16.63 -22.02 3.04
C ALA A 73 17.67 -21.92 1.91
N PRO A 74 17.31 -21.59 0.63
CA PRO A 74 18.30 -21.35 -0.42
C PRO A 74 19.20 -20.13 -0.19
N PHE A 75 18.85 -19.23 0.72
CA PHE A 75 19.70 -18.11 1.13
C PHE A 75 20.73 -18.51 2.20
N GLY A 76 20.64 -19.72 2.76
CA GLY A 76 21.55 -20.27 3.75
C GLY A 76 20.95 -20.39 5.15
N SER A 77 21.84 -20.46 6.15
CA SER A 77 21.50 -20.50 7.57
C SER A 77 20.98 -19.15 8.09
N ALA A 78 20.45 -19.11 9.31
CA ALA A 78 20.00 -17.89 9.96
C ALA A 78 21.06 -16.75 9.96
N VAL A 79 22.35 -17.10 10.01
CA VAL A 79 23.47 -16.14 9.95
C VAL A 79 23.75 -15.68 8.52
N GLU A 80 23.61 -16.55 7.53
CA GLU A 80 23.89 -16.27 6.13
C GLU A 80 22.80 -15.50 5.42
N ILE A 81 21.52 -15.72 5.80
CA ILE A 81 20.36 -15.05 5.20
C ILE A 81 20.52 -13.51 5.21
N PRO A 82 20.74 -12.83 6.35
CA PRO A 82 20.85 -11.37 6.34
C PRO A 82 22.09 -10.89 5.58
N GLN A 83 23.19 -11.62 5.64
CA GLN A 83 24.40 -11.31 4.89
C GLN A 83 24.17 -11.35 3.38
N ARG A 84 23.46 -12.39 2.90
CA ARG A 84 23.11 -12.51 1.49
C ARG A 84 22.16 -11.40 1.03
N VAL A 85 21.18 -11.03 1.86
CA VAL A 85 20.27 -9.93 1.55
C VAL A 85 21.01 -8.58 1.48
N VAL A 86 21.98 -8.31 2.36
CA VAL A 86 22.85 -7.12 2.27
C VAL A 86 23.57 -7.09 0.92
N ARG A 87 24.11 -8.24 0.49
CA ARG A 87 24.80 -8.36 -0.79
C ARG A 87 23.86 -8.07 -1.97
N LEU A 88 22.65 -8.64 -1.97
CA LEU A 88 21.65 -8.39 -3.01
C LEU A 88 21.22 -6.91 -3.08
N ILE A 89 21.07 -6.25 -1.94
CA ILE A 89 20.81 -4.80 -1.90
C ILE A 89 22.00 -4.06 -2.53
N GLY A 90 23.24 -4.46 -2.20
CA GLY A 90 24.46 -3.87 -2.78
C GLY A 90 24.56 -4.06 -4.28
N GLU A 91 24.27 -5.26 -4.80
CA GLU A 91 24.21 -5.57 -6.23
C GLU A 91 23.17 -4.70 -6.95
N TYR A 92 21.95 -4.61 -6.42
CA TYR A 92 20.91 -3.75 -6.96
C TYR A 92 21.36 -2.28 -7.04
N LEU A 93 21.90 -1.74 -5.95
CA LEU A 93 22.35 -0.36 -5.90
C LEU A 93 23.49 -0.09 -6.89
N GLN A 94 24.36 -1.06 -7.10
CA GLN A 94 25.46 -0.98 -8.07
C GLN A 94 24.96 -1.09 -9.51
N ASP A 95 24.08 -2.06 -9.82
CA ASP A 95 23.54 -2.31 -11.16
C ASP A 95 22.74 -1.10 -11.70
N TYR A 96 22.09 -0.36 -10.79
CA TYR A 96 21.29 0.83 -11.13
C TYR A 96 21.94 2.13 -10.65
N THR A 97 23.26 2.20 -10.79
CA THR A 97 24.08 3.40 -10.65
C THR A 97 24.93 3.55 -11.90
N ASP A 98 24.80 4.68 -12.57
CA ASP A 98 25.58 5.01 -13.76
C ASP A 98 27.09 4.98 -13.44
N SER A 99 27.86 4.23 -14.22
CA SER A 99 29.28 4.00 -13.96
C SER A 99 30.18 5.21 -14.23
N GLU A 100 29.74 6.16 -15.06
CA GLU A 100 30.51 7.35 -15.40
C GLU A 100 30.27 8.48 -14.42
N THR A 101 29.00 8.69 -14.05
CA THR A 101 28.58 9.80 -13.17
C THR A 101 28.50 9.39 -11.69
N GLY A 102 28.35 8.10 -11.40
CA GLY A 102 28.13 7.58 -10.06
C GLY A 102 26.74 7.88 -9.50
N LEU A 103 25.79 8.29 -10.37
CA LEU A 103 24.46 8.71 -9.98
C LEU A 103 23.44 7.57 -10.11
N PRO A 104 22.46 7.45 -9.20
CA PRO A 104 21.41 6.46 -9.29
C PRO A 104 20.52 6.66 -10.54
N GLU A 105 20.16 5.56 -11.19
CA GLU A 105 19.23 5.52 -12.33
C GLU A 105 17.83 5.07 -11.89
N PHE A 106 16.79 5.68 -12.48
CA PHE A 106 15.38 5.42 -12.16
C PHE A 106 14.55 5.10 -13.41
N SER A 107 15.15 4.36 -14.34
CA SER A 107 14.55 4.06 -15.64
C SER A 107 13.25 3.24 -15.50
N GLY A 108 12.26 3.55 -16.35
CA GLY A 108 11.03 2.77 -16.48
C GLY A 108 11.25 1.44 -17.21
N GLY A 109 12.28 1.36 -18.06
CA GLY A 109 12.72 0.15 -18.73
C GLY A 109 11.59 -0.57 -19.48
N SER A 110 11.44 -1.86 -19.23
CA SER A 110 10.43 -2.72 -19.86
C SER A 110 8.97 -2.43 -19.45
N TYR A 111 8.74 -1.54 -18.48
CA TYR A 111 7.38 -1.09 -18.14
C TYR A 111 6.86 0.02 -19.05
N LEU A 112 7.76 0.69 -19.78
CA LEU A 112 7.39 1.62 -20.83
C LEU A 112 6.96 0.85 -22.08
N SER A 113 5.82 1.21 -22.65
CA SER A 113 5.27 0.58 -23.84
C SER A 113 4.72 1.63 -24.78
N THR A 114 4.63 1.32 -26.06
CA THR A 114 3.91 2.13 -27.04
C THR A 114 2.40 1.84 -27.01
N ALA A 115 1.61 2.67 -27.66
CA ALA A 115 0.18 2.42 -27.83
C ALA A 115 -0.06 1.06 -28.51
N PRO A 116 -1.17 0.37 -28.20
CA PRO A 116 -1.47 -0.93 -28.81
C PRO A 116 -1.52 -0.93 -30.34
N GLU A 117 -1.84 0.20 -30.93
CA GLU A 117 -1.93 0.42 -32.39
C GLU A 117 -0.62 0.85 -33.03
N GLU A 118 0.40 1.16 -32.20
CA GLU A 118 1.72 1.62 -32.64
C GLU A 118 2.63 0.40 -32.89
N GLU A 119 3.13 0.26 -34.11
CA GLU A 119 4.03 -0.84 -34.50
C GLU A 119 5.47 -0.64 -34.02
N ARG A 120 5.86 0.62 -33.70
CA ARG A 120 7.21 0.92 -33.24
C ARG A 120 7.37 0.59 -31.75
N GLU A 121 8.50 0.02 -31.40
CA GLU A 121 8.87 -0.21 -30.01
C GLU A 121 9.56 1.02 -29.39
N PRO A 122 9.57 1.11 -28.03
CA PRO A 122 10.32 2.17 -27.34
C PRO A 122 11.79 2.15 -27.74
N THR A 123 12.36 3.31 -28.06
CA THR A 123 13.79 3.45 -28.36
C THR A 123 14.65 3.18 -27.12
N ALA A 124 15.95 2.88 -27.33
CA ALA A 124 16.90 2.67 -26.22
C ALA A 124 17.01 3.92 -25.31
N ALA A 125 16.88 5.12 -25.88
CA ALA A 125 16.83 6.37 -25.09
C ALA A 125 15.56 6.46 -24.25
N GLN A 126 14.42 6.06 -24.82
CA GLN A 126 13.14 6.07 -24.11
C GLN A 126 13.10 5.02 -22.99
N GLN A 127 13.69 3.86 -23.15
CA GLN A 127 13.77 2.84 -22.09
C GLN A 127 14.56 3.33 -20.86
N LYS A 128 15.43 4.33 -21.03
CA LYS A 128 16.19 4.98 -19.94
C LYS A 128 15.44 6.13 -19.29
N LEU A 129 14.25 6.51 -19.76
CA LEU A 129 13.47 7.58 -19.14
C LEU A 129 13.13 7.23 -17.70
N GLU A 130 13.40 8.17 -16.83
CA GLU A 130 13.08 8.06 -15.42
C GLU A 130 11.60 8.36 -15.16
N VAL A 131 11.00 7.57 -14.30
CA VAL A 131 9.56 7.63 -14.03
C VAL A 131 9.27 7.72 -12.53
N VAL A 132 8.17 8.37 -12.19
CA VAL A 132 7.72 8.58 -10.80
C VAL A 132 7.52 7.25 -10.06
N ASP A 133 7.08 6.19 -10.74
CA ASP A 133 6.96 4.85 -10.14
C ASP A 133 8.32 4.32 -9.64
N SER A 134 9.40 4.53 -10.42
CA SER A 134 10.76 4.16 -10.01
C SER A 134 11.25 4.97 -8.82
N TYR A 135 10.96 6.28 -8.78
CA TYR A 135 11.31 7.13 -7.64
C TYR A 135 10.56 6.68 -6.38
N ALA A 136 9.24 6.52 -6.46
CA ALA A 136 8.40 6.12 -5.34
C ALA A 136 8.78 4.73 -4.80
N THR A 137 8.98 3.76 -5.70
CA THR A 137 9.45 2.41 -5.35
C THR A 137 10.82 2.44 -4.69
N SER A 138 11.74 3.31 -5.19
CA SER A 138 13.08 3.49 -4.59
C SER A 138 13.02 4.11 -3.21
N VAL A 139 12.11 5.06 -2.94
CA VAL A 139 11.91 5.61 -1.59
C VAL A 139 11.50 4.50 -0.61
N VAL A 140 10.53 3.67 -0.96
CA VAL A 140 10.07 2.57 -0.11
C VAL A 140 11.19 1.54 0.10
N LEU A 141 11.88 1.14 -0.98
CA LEU A 141 12.97 0.16 -0.92
C LEU A 141 14.13 0.66 -0.07
N THR A 142 14.62 1.87 -0.32
CA THR A 142 15.81 2.38 0.39
C THR A 142 15.52 2.62 1.87
N THR A 143 14.31 3.10 2.22
CA THR A 143 13.89 3.24 3.61
C THR A 143 13.85 1.88 4.32
N ALA A 144 13.30 0.85 3.68
CA ALA A 144 13.29 -0.52 4.22
C ALA A 144 14.71 -1.10 4.32
N ALA A 145 15.54 -0.89 3.30
CA ALA A 145 16.92 -1.35 3.25
C ALA A 145 17.79 -0.71 4.34
N ILE A 146 17.72 0.62 4.51
CA ILE A 146 18.46 1.35 5.56
C ILE A 146 18.04 0.83 6.95
N GLY A 147 16.73 0.64 7.17
CA GLY A 147 16.23 0.08 8.42
C GLY A 147 16.76 -1.34 8.69
N PHE A 148 16.82 -2.17 7.65
CA PHE A 148 17.33 -3.53 7.71
C PHE A 148 18.85 -3.58 7.97
N VAL A 149 19.64 -2.85 7.17
CA VAL A 149 21.12 -2.89 7.31
C VAL A 149 21.58 -2.32 8.64
N ARG A 150 20.93 -1.27 9.16
CA ARG A 150 21.21 -0.73 10.52
C ARG A 150 20.84 -1.74 11.62
N GLY A 151 19.74 -2.46 11.45
CA GLY A 151 19.35 -3.55 12.36
C GLY A 151 20.39 -4.66 12.39
N TYR A 152 20.79 -5.14 11.23
CA TYR A 152 21.78 -6.22 11.09
C TYR A 152 23.19 -5.79 11.52
N ARG A 153 23.64 -4.56 11.22
CA ARG A 153 24.95 -4.02 11.62
C ARG A 153 25.24 -4.16 13.11
N ARG A 154 24.21 -4.06 13.95
CA ARG A 154 24.33 -4.20 15.41
C ARG A 154 24.70 -5.62 15.84
N GLN A 155 24.44 -6.62 15.00
CA GLN A 155 24.73 -8.04 15.25
C GLN A 155 26.08 -8.49 14.68
N VAL A 156 26.65 -7.71 13.77
CA VAL A 156 27.88 -8.07 13.06
C VAL A 156 29.11 -7.63 13.85
N GLN A 157 30.04 -8.57 14.07
CA GLN A 157 31.31 -8.32 14.76
C GLN A 157 32.50 -8.14 13.81
N ARG A 158 32.48 -8.84 12.63
CA ARG A 158 33.59 -8.83 11.69
C ARG A 158 33.75 -7.47 11.00
N PRO A 159 34.94 -6.84 11.02
CA PRO A 159 35.15 -5.52 10.42
C PRO A 159 34.80 -5.47 8.94
N SER A 160 35.22 -6.46 8.14
CA SER A 160 34.95 -6.51 6.70
C SER A 160 33.46 -6.53 6.35
N HIS A 161 32.65 -7.24 7.14
CA HIS A 161 31.20 -7.25 6.95
C HIS A 161 30.55 -5.91 7.39
N ARG A 162 31.10 -5.24 8.39
CA ARG A 162 30.65 -3.89 8.78
C ARG A 162 30.93 -2.88 7.68
N GLU A 163 32.11 -2.94 7.06
CA GLU A 163 32.48 -2.07 5.94
C GLU A 163 31.58 -2.30 4.71
N GLU A 164 31.20 -3.55 4.44
CA GLU A 164 30.22 -3.88 3.38
C GLU A 164 28.85 -3.25 3.69
N ILE A 165 28.36 -3.42 4.92
CA ILE A 165 27.08 -2.84 5.37
C ILE A 165 27.11 -1.31 5.28
N ASP A 166 28.19 -0.68 5.73
CA ASP A 166 28.36 0.78 5.72
C ASP A 166 28.38 1.33 4.27
N ARG A 167 28.99 0.61 3.32
CA ARG A 167 28.95 0.95 1.89
C ARG A 167 27.54 0.84 1.30
N VAL A 168 26.82 -0.22 1.63
CA VAL A 168 25.44 -0.43 1.15
C VAL A 168 24.52 0.64 1.74
N GLU A 169 24.65 0.96 3.03
CA GLU A 169 23.88 2.04 3.66
C GLU A 169 24.14 3.39 2.98
N ALA A 170 25.40 3.76 2.75
CA ALA A 170 25.76 5.01 2.09
C ALA A 170 25.19 5.08 0.64
N ALA A 171 25.23 3.97 -0.11
CA ALA A 171 24.63 3.92 -1.45
C ALA A 171 23.11 4.03 -1.40
N ALA A 172 22.44 3.38 -0.44
CA ALA A 172 21.00 3.49 -0.24
C ALA A 172 20.58 4.92 0.14
N GLN A 173 21.36 5.60 0.99
CA GLN A 173 21.12 7.01 1.35
C GLN A 173 21.21 7.92 0.10
N ARG A 174 22.25 7.78 -0.73
CA ARG A 174 22.36 8.55 -1.98
C ARG A 174 21.19 8.32 -2.91
N ARG A 175 20.77 7.05 -3.08
CA ARG A 175 19.60 6.73 -3.92
C ARG A 175 18.30 7.31 -3.35
N LEU A 176 18.14 7.30 -2.02
CA LEU A 176 16.98 7.90 -1.36
C LEU A 176 16.91 9.41 -1.64
N THR A 177 18.00 10.14 -1.44
CA THR A 177 18.08 11.58 -1.72
C THR A 177 17.72 11.88 -3.18
N ALA A 178 18.28 11.12 -4.14
CA ALA A 178 18.02 11.30 -5.56
C ALA A 178 16.55 11.02 -5.91
N ALA A 179 15.97 9.95 -5.37
CA ALA A 179 14.55 9.63 -5.58
C ALA A 179 13.61 10.72 -5.02
N MET A 180 13.91 11.23 -3.83
CA MET A 180 13.13 12.33 -3.24
C MET A 180 13.20 13.61 -4.07
N ALA A 181 14.38 13.95 -4.60
CA ALA A 181 14.55 15.10 -5.50
C ALA A 181 13.80 14.90 -6.83
N GLY A 182 13.82 13.68 -7.40
CA GLY A 182 13.05 13.33 -8.59
C GLY A 182 11.55 13.50 -8.36
N LEU A 183 11.02 13.01 -7.23
CA LEU A 183 9.61 13.19 -6.85
C LEU A 183 9.24 14.66 -6.70
N GLN A 184 10.08 15.50 -6.08
CA GLN A 184 9.79 16.94 -5.96
C GLN A 184 9.67 17.61 -7.33
N ARG A 185 10.53 17.26 -8.29
CA ARG A 185 10.55 17.83 -9.63
C ARG A 185 9.45 17.29 -10.55
N SER A 186 8.83 16.21 -10.16
CA SER A 186 7.72 15.59 -10.89
C SER A 186 6.35 16.06 -10.40
N PHE A 187 6.29 16.81 -9.29
CA PHE A 187 5.06 17.45 -8.83
C PHE A 187 4.75 18.66 -9.70
N THR A 188 3.49 18.81 -10.10
CA THR A 188 3.07 19.85 -11.03
C THR A 188 1.69 20.40 -10.71
N LEU A 189 1.46 21.60 -11.22
CA LEU A 189 0.19 22.32 -11.28
C LEU A 189 -0.17 22.52 -12.75
N SER A 190 -1.37 22.12 -13.15
CA SER A 190 -1.95 22.41 -14.45
C SER A 190 -3.06 23.42 -14.29
N VAL A 191 -2.92 24.61 -14.87
CA VAL A 191 -3.90 25.70 -14.78
C VAL A 191 -4.60 25.85 -16.13
N PHE A 192 -5.92 25.92 -16.11
CA PHE A 192 -6.74 26.02 -17.30
C PHE A 192 -8.00 26.87 -17.04
N ARG A 193 -8.61 27.38 -18.12
CA ARG A 193 -9.85 28.14 -18.02
C ARG A 193 -11.03 27.19 -17.74
N GLY A 194 -12.00 27.64 -16.95
CA GLY A 194 -13.23 26.89 -16.68
C GLY A 194 -14.04 26.56 -17.95
N ASP A 195 -13.95 27.39 -18.99
CA ASP A 195 -14.61 27.21 -20.29
C ASP A 195 -13.73 26.45 -21.32
N SER A 196 -12.49 26.06 -20.97
CA SER A 196 -11.64 25.21 -21.81
C SER A 196 -12.18 23.77 -21.85
N ARG A 197 -11.53 22.93 -22.66
CA ARG A 197 -11.86 21.49 -22.72
C ARG A 197 -11.69 20.83 -21.36
N GLU A 198 -10.56 21.04 -20.71
CA GLU A 198 -10.19 20.51 -19.41
C GLU A 198 -11.15 21.02 -18.30
N GLY A 199 -11.45 22.34 -18.34
CA GLY A 199 -12.37 22.96 -17.39
C GLY A 199 -13.81 22.42 -17.50
N ARG A 200 -14.28 22.19 -18.72
CA ARG A 200 -15.59 21.59 -18.98
C ARG A 200 -15.63 20.14 -18.51
N ALA A 201 -14.58 19.36 -18.85
CA ALA A 201 -14.49 17.98 -18.40
C ALA A 201 -14.49 17.85 -16.86
N LEU A 202 -13.76 18.74 -16.14
CA LEU A 202 -13.81 18.79 -14.70
C LEU A 202 -15.21 19.16 -14.16
N CYS A 203 -15.86 20.14 -14.79
CA CYS A 203 -17.23 20.54 -14.40
C CYS A 203 -18.23 19.39 -14.62
N GLU A 204 -18.15 18.68 -15.75
CA GLU A 204 -18.99 17.52 -16.04
C GLU A 204 -18.75 16.36 -15.07
N THR A 205 -17.51 16.15 -14.65
CA THR A 205 -17.16 15.14 -13.64
C THR A 205 -17.75 15.47 -12.27
N VAL A 206 -17.76 16.77 -11.89
CA VAL A 206 -18.31 17.23 -10.60
C VAL A 206 -19.83 17.33 -10.64
N ASN A 207 -20.41 17.71 -11.76
CA ASN A 207 -21.85 17.89 -11.94
C ASN A 207 -22.31 17.37 -13.33
N PRO A 208 -22.52 16.05 -13.47
CA PRO A 208 -22.88 15.43 -14.75
C PRO A 208 -24.22 15.89 -15.32
N GLU A 209 -25.15 16.38 -14.48
CA GLU A 209 -26.51 16.76 -14.91
C GLU A 209 -26.53 18.11 -15.60
N ASP A 210 -25.82 19.11 -15.06
CA ASP A 210 -25.85 20.49 -15.56
C ASP A 210 -24.56 20.90 -16.31
N GLY A 211 -23.47 20.16 -16.12
CA GLY A 211 -22.17 20.43 -16.75
C GLY A 211 -21.57 21.78 -16.35
N TYR A 212 -20.90 22.43 -17.32
CA TYR A 212 -20.21 23.69 -17.10
C TYR A 212 -21.16 24.86 -16.82
N SER A 213 -20.88 25.60 -15.73
CA SER A 213 -21.44 26.93 -15.45
C SER A 213 -20.42 27.78 -14.68
N ALA A 214 -20.50 29.11 -14.83
CA ALA A 214 -19.64 30.04 -14.09
C ALA A 214 -19.86 29.93 -12.56
N GLU A 215 -21.08 29.61 -12.14
CA GLU A 215 -21.42 29.38 -10.73
C GLU A 215 -20.75 28.10 -10.19
N LEU A 216 -20.71 27.02 -10.97
CA LEU A 216 -19.99 25.80 -10.61
C LEU A 216 -18.48 26.05 -10.51
N VAL A 217 -17.89 26.79 -11.47
CA VAL A 217 -16.49 27.20 -11.42
C VAL A 217 -16.17 27.96 -10.14
N ALA A 218 -17.02 28.94 -9.78
CA ALA A 218 -16.85 29.70 -8.53
C ALA A 218 -16.93 28.78 -7.30
N ARG A 219 -17.90 27.86 -7.25
CA ARG A 219 -18.05 26.88 -6.15
C ARG A 219 -16.84 25.95 -6.01
N ILE A 220 -16.32 25.42 -7.12
CA ILE A 220 -15.11 24.59 -7.12
C ILE A 220 -13.94 25.39 -6.54
N ARG A 221 -13.72 26.61 -7.00
CA ARG A 221 -12.65 27.49 -6.53
C ARG A 221 -12.75 27.79 -5.04
N ASP A 222 -13.95 28.17 -4.57
CA ASP A 222 -14.18 28.48 -3.16
C ASP A 222 -13.87 27.26 -2.27
N SER A 223 -14.23 26.07 -2.74
CA SER A 223 -13.90 24.81 -2.03
C SER A 223 -12.42 24.47 -2.04
N LEU A 224 -11.65 24.93 -3.03
CA LEU A 224 -10.21 24.73 -3.15
C LEU A 224 -9.38 25.88 -2.54
N GLY A 225 -10.00 26.82 -1.83
CA GLY A 225 -9.32 27.99 -1.27
C GLY A 225 -8.09 27.66 -0.41
N ASP A 226 -8.19 26.65 0.45
CA ASP A 226 -7.09 26.20 1.29
C ASP A 226 -5.94 25.56 0.47
N VAL A 227 -6.27 24.85 -0.61
CA VAL A 227 -5.28 24.26 -1.52
C VAL A 227 -4.52 25.36 -2.25
N MET A 228 -5.23 26.39 -2.75
CA MET A 228 -4.61 27.55 -3.41
C MET A 228 -3.66 28.30 -2.45
N ALA A 229 -4.05 28.47 -1.19
CA ALA A 229 -3.18 29.08 -0.18
C ALA A 229 -1.92 28.26 0.05
N GLY A 230 -2.03 26.94 0.14
CA GLY A 230 -0.88 26.04 0.29
C GLY A 230 0.05 25.99 -0.94
N LEU A 231 -0.49 26.11 -2.16
CA LEU A 231 0.33 26.21 -3.38
C LEU A 231 1.22 27.45 -3.36
N ARG A 232 0.74 28.56 -2.81
CA ARG A 232 1.52 29.79 -2.64
C ARG A 232 2.68 29.59 -1.65
N GLU A 233 2.46 28.85 -0.57
CA GLU A 233 3.53 28.51 0.40
C GLU A 233 4.62 27.62 -0.21
N LEU A 234 4.25 26.75 -1.16
CA LEU A 234 5.19 25.87 -1.85
C LEU A 234 6.18 26.66 -2.73
N GLY A 235 5.87 27.89 -3.13
CA GLY A 235 6.70 28.72 -3.98
C GLY A 235 6.83 28.18 -5.42
N SER A 236 5.93 27.30 -5.83
CA SER A 236 5.87 26.77 -7.19
C SER A 236 5.40 27.86 -8.13
N SER A 237 6.11 28.07 -9.23
CA SER A 237 5.91 29.03 -10.32
C SER A 237 5.01 30.22 -9.95
N THR A 238 5.60 31.26 -9.43
CA THR A 238 4.93 32.47 -8.93
C THR A 238 3.88 33.00 -9.89
N ASP A 239 4.17 32.98 -11.20
CA ASP A 239 3.30 33.56 -12.24
C ASP A 239 2.00 32.79 -12.44
N GLU A 240 2.02 31.44 -12.42
CA GLU A 240 0.81 30.60 -12.56
C GLU A 240 -0.08 30.64 -11.33
N VAL A 241 0.53 30.59 -10.14
CA VAL A 241 -0.21 30.68 -8.88
C VAL A 241 -0.79 32.07 -8.69
N ASP A 242 -0.05 33.12 -9.04
CA ASP A 242 -0.55 34.49 -8.98
C ASP A 242 -1.67 34.71 -10.00
N ALA A 243 -1.55 34.22 -11.24
CA ALA A 243 -2.62 34.24 -12.23
C ALA A 243 -3.87 33.49 -11.75
N LEU A 244 -3.70 32.32 -11.13
CA LEU A 244 -4.78 31.53 -10.53
C LEU A 244 -5.50 32.31 -9.42
N LEU A 245 -4.79 33.06 -8.59
CA LEU A 245 -5.38 33.86 -7.51
C LEU A 245 -6.13 35.09 -8.03
N GLU A 246 -5.63 35.74 -9.07
CA GLU A 246 -6.18 36.97 -9.64
C GLU A 246 -7.38 36.71 -10.55
N ASN A 247 -7.35 35.62 -11.33
CA ASN A 247 -8.39 35.32 -12.31
C ASN A 247 -9.38 34.26 -11.82
N ARG A 248 -10.63 34.67 -11.60
CA ARG A 248 -11.70 33.80 -11.09
C ARG A 248 -12.23 32.77 -12.10
N ASP A 249 -11.89 32.90 -13.38
CA ASP A 249 -12.28 31.95 -14.43
C ASP A 249 -11.32 30.77 -14.59
N LEU A 250 -10.21 30.78 -13.84
CA LEU A 250 -9.22 29.71 -13.90
C LEU A 250 -9.54 28.62 -12.88
N LEU A 251 -9.41 27.38 -13.32
CA LEU A 251 -9.38 26.15 -12.52
C LEU A 251 -7.99 25.56 -12.61
N PHE A 252 -7.73 24.52 -11.82
CA PHE A 252 -6.46 23.82 -11.82
C PHE A 252 -6.59 22.37 -11.38
N GLU A 253 -5.56 21.59 -11.69
CA GLU A 253 -5.27 20.29 -11.11
C GLU A 253 -3.86 20.28 -10.52
N CYS A 254 -3.62 19.52 -9.44
CA CYS A 254 -2.28 19.34 -8.90
C CYS A 254 -2.02 17.87 -8.51
N GLY A 255 -0.75 17.47 -8.65
CA GLY A 255 -0.31 16.11 -8.38
C GLY A 255 1.02 15.82 -9.04
N TRP A 256 1.29 14.54 -9.30
CA TRP A 256 2.52 14.12 -9.96
C TRP A 256 2.30 13.78 -11.42
N SER A 257 3.17 14.31 -12.28
CA SER A 257 3.31 13.87 -13.66
C SER A 257 3.98 12.50 -13.71
N TRP A 258 4.16 11.92 -14.90
CA TRP A 258 4.77 10.59 -15.06
C TRP A 258 6.28 10.56 -14.80
N GLY A 259 6.96 11.67 -14.96
CA GLY A 259 8.40 11.85 -14.79
C GLY A 259 8.71 13.30 -14.40
N ILE A 260 9.98 13.69 -14.50
CA ILE A 260 10.41 15.05 -14.22
C ILE A 260 9.75 16.00 -15.22
N VAL A 261 9.06 16.99 -14.69
CA VAL A 261 8.34 17.99 -15.48
C VAL A 261 9.33 18.90 -16.22
N ARG A 262 9.04 19.17 -17.48
CA ARG A 262 9.82 20.10 -18.31
C ARG A 262 9.90 21.46 -17.61
N ASP A 263 11.09 22.06 -17.67
CA ASP A 263 11.40 23.36 -17.05
C ASP A 263 11.21 23.42 -15.51
N SER A 264 11.01 22.26 -14.84
CA SER A 264 10.94 22.22 -13.38
C SER A 264 12.23 22.72 -12.74
N ALA A 265 12.11 23.52 -11.68
CA ALA A 265 13.25 24.09 -10.98
C ALA A 265 14.16 22.98 -10.41
N PRO A 266 15.49 23.15 -10.49
CA PRO A 266 16.41 22.19 -9.88
C PRO A 266 16.28 22.20 -8.36
N VAL A 267 16.29 21.01 -7.76
CA VAL A 267 16.33 20.86 -6.30
C VAL A 267 17.74 21.18 -5.83
N ARG A 268 17.87 22.11 -4.88
CA ARG A 268 19.16 22.46 -4.26
C ARG A 268 19.45 21.50 -3.14
N THR A 269 20.41 20.62 -3.35
CA THR A 269 20.91 19.65 -2.37
C THR A 269 22.42 19.84 -2.23
N PRO A 270 23.01 19.67 -1.02
CA PRO A 270 24.47 19.61 -0.84
C PRO A 270 25.11 18.49 -1.65
N THR A 271 24.44 17.36 -1.75
CA THR A 271 24.82 16.25 -2.63
C THR A 271 24.38 16.57 -4.05
N THR A 272 25.30 16.48 -5.03
CA THR A 272 24.96 16.68 -6.43
C THR A 272 24.00 15.58 -6.88
N VAL A 273 22.76 15.94 -7.07
CA VAL A 273 21.72 15.07 -7.62
C VAL A 273 21.43 15.51 -9.03
N TYR A 274 21.98 14.80 -10.02
CA TYR A 274 21.58 15.02 -11.40
C TYR A 274 20.31 14.19 -11.63
N ALA A 275 19.25 14.90 -11.93
CA ALA A 275 18.09 14.29 -12.55
C ALA A 275 18.20 14.50 -14.06
N GLN A 276 17.59 13.62 -14.83
CA GLN A 276 17.44 13.81 -16.28
C GLN A 276 16.77 15.17 -16.56
N PRO A 277 17.01 15.79 -17.74
CA PRO A 277 16.20 16.92 -18.17
C PRO A 277 14.72 16.55 -18.12
N GLY A 278 13.89 17.44 -17.62
CA GLY A 278 12.45 17.23 -17.59
C GLY A 278 11.89 17.12 -19.00
N LEU A 279 11.13 16.09 -19.27
CA LEU A 279 10.43 15.85 -20.55
C LEU A 279 8.92 15.76 -20.37
N ALA A 280 8.46 15.38 -19.16
CA ALA A 280 7.05 15.25 -18.89
C ALA A 280 6.32 16.60 -19.02
N GLU A 281 5.15 16.58 -19.64
CA GLU A 281 4.30 17.75 -19.65
C GLU A 281 3.81 18.11 -18.23
N PRO A 282 3.54 19.40 -17.96
CA PRO A 282 3.06 19.85 -16.65
C PRO A 282 1.59 19.48 -16.44
N ALA A 283 1.27 18.20 -16.51
CA ALA A 283 -0.05 17.64 -16.27
C ALA A 283 0.02 16.55 -15.19
N PRO A 284 -0.81 16.62 -14.14
CA PRO A 284 -0.87 15.57 -13.12
C PRO A 284 -1.58 14.33 -13.66
N TYR A 285 -1.06 13.17 -13.30
CA TYR A 285 -1.63 11.87 -13.64
C TYR A 285 -2.15 11.20 -12.37
N LEU A 286 -3.39 10.72 -12.37
CA LEU A 286 -3.99 10.02 -11.22
C LEU A 286 -3.12 8.86 -10.72
N TYR A 287 -2.63 8.03 -11.64
CA TYR A 287 -1.79 6.88 -11.27
C TYR A 287 -0.51 7.31 -10.57
N PHE A 288 0.28 8.17 -11.20
CA PHE A 288 1.56 8.60 -10.64
C PHE A 288 1.37 9.44 -9.37
N THR A 289 0.26 10.16 -9.25
CA THR A 289 -0.11 10.85 -8.02
C THR A 289 -0.37 9.85 -6.88
N VAL A 290 -1.14 8.78 -7.12
CA VAL A 290 -1.38 7.73 -6.11
C VAL A 290 -0.10 7.00 -5.73
N VAL A 291 0.73 6.66 -6.72
CA VAL A 291 2.02 5.97 -6.49
C VAL A 291 2.96 6.84 -5.67
N ALA A 292 3.07 8.13 -5.99
CA ALA A 292 3.88 9.07 -5.21
C ALA A 292 3.33 9.21 -3.77
N VAL A 293 2.02 9.44 -3.62
CA VAL A 293 1.37 9.58 -2.30
C VAL A 293 1.57 8.33 -1.43
N ASP A 294 1.40 7.14 -1.98
CA ASP A 294 1.62 5.89 -1.26
C ASP A 294 3.12 5.66 -0.95
N GLY A 295 4.02 6.00 -1.88
CA GLY A 295 5.46 5.81 -1.75
C GLY A 295 6.13 6.71 -0.71
N ILE A 296 5.72 7.99 -0.63
CA ILE A 296 6.34 8.94 0.31
C ILE A 296 5.73 8.89 1.71
N ARG A 297 4.58 8.24 1.91
CA ARG A 297 3.88 8.18 3.20
C ARG A 297 4.77 7.67 4.33
N ASP A 298 5.58 6.66 4.06
CA ASP A 298 6.43 6.03 5.07
C ASP A 298 7.59 6.95 5.51
N LEU A 299 7.95 7.99 4.73
CA LEU A 299 8.92 9.02 5.14
C LEU A 299 8.47 9.77 6.40
N PHE A 300 7.16 9.93 6.58
CA PHE A 300 6.55 10.67 7.69
C PHE A 300 6.16 9.76 8.85
N SER A 301 6.35 8.45 8.71
CA SER A 301 5.94 7.48 9.71
C SER A 301 6.67 7.68 11.05
N ARG A 302 6.02 7.26 12.12
CA ARG A 302 6.64 7.23 13.45
C ARG A 302 7.91 6.38 13.47
N ASP A 303 7.90 5.28 12.74
CA ASP A 303 9.02 4.34 12.64
C ASP A 303 10.24 4.99 11.98
N THR A 304 10.06 5.70 10.87
CA THR A 304 11.13 6.44 10.17
C THR A 304 11.79 7.46 11.09
N ARG A 305 10.97 8.21 11.83
CA ARG A 305 11.46 9.22 12.79
C ARG A 305 12.19 8.58 13.99
N LEU A 306 11.60 7.56 14.62
CA LEU A 306 12.19 6.91 15.79
C LEU A 306 13.49 6.16 15.48
N LYS A 307 13.61 5.60 14.28
CA LYS A 307 14.82 4.91 13.82
C LYS A 307 15.85 5.87 13.22
N GLY A 308 15.53 7.16 13.07
CA GLY A 308 16.42 8.18 12.50
C GLY A 308 16.86 7.81 11.08
N LEU A 309 15.95 7.29 10.24
CA LEU A 309 16.30 6.75 8.92
C LEU A 309 16.75 7.83 7.94
N LEU A 310 16.26 9.07 8.09
CA LEU A 310 16.56 10.21 7.24
C LEU A 310 17.68 11.06 7.88
N ASP A 311 18.65 11.48 7.07
CA ASP A 311 19.62 12.51 7.44
C ASP A 311 19.01 13.92 7.36
N GLU A 312 19.81 14.97 7.66
CA GLU A 312 19.33 16.36 7.68
C GLU A 312 18.89 16.86 6.30
N GLU A 313 19.60 16.47 5.24
CA GLU A 313 19.25 16.80 3.85
C GLU A 313 17.91 16.19 3.48
N GLN A 314 17.75 14.90 3.72
CA GLN A 314 16.52 14.15 3.46
C GLN A 314 15.33 14.64 4.30
N GLN A 315 15.56 15.06 5.55
CA GLN A 315 14.52 15.68 6.35
C GLN A 315 14.04 17.00 5.76
N SER A 316 14.93 17.77 5.12
CA SER A 316 14.56 18.99 4.40
C SER A 316 13.72 18.68 3.16
N LEU A 317 14.14 17.71 2.34
CA LEU A 317 13.39 17.24 1.19
C LEU A 317 12.01 16.67 1.60
N ALA A 318 11.96 15.90 2.69
CA ALA A 318 10.73 15.32 3.21
C ALA A 318 9.70 16.40 3.60
N ARG A 319 10.13 17.55 4.12
CA ARG A 319 9.18 18.64 4.45
C ARG A 319 8.48 19.18 3.21
N ILE A 320 9.19 19.35 2.10
CA ILE A 320 8.60 19.81 0.84
C ILE A 320 7.67 18.72 0.28
N LEU A 321 8.12 17.47 0.24
CA LEU A 321 7.29 16.34 -0.19
C LEU A 321 6.03 16.18 0.66
N ASN A 322 6.10 16.46 1.96
CA ASN A 322 4.92 16.43 2.85
C ASN A 322 3.89 17.50 2.46
N LEU A 323 4.36 18.70 2.09
CA LEU A 323 3.46 19.76 1.63
C LEU A 323 2.82 19.38 0.29
N GLN A 324 3.60 18.89 -0.68
CA GLN A 324 3.09 18.40 -1.97
C GLN A 324 2.07 17.25 -1.77
N TRP A 325 2.36 16.33 -0.86
CA TRP A 325 1.50 15.22 -0.48
C TRP A 325 0.15 15.69 0.10
N ASP A 326 0.19 16.66 1.02
CA ASP A 326 -1.03 17.24 1.62
C ASP A 326 -1.87 17.99 0.57
N LEU A 327 -1.23 18.80 -0.28
CA LEU A 327 -1.91 19.54 -1.34
C LEU A 327 -2.62 18.62 -2.34
N ALA A 328 -1.92 17.60 -2.84
CA ALA A 328 -2.53 16.65 -3.77
C ALA A 328 -3.74 15.93 -3.15
N GLN A 329 -3.62 15.46 -1.91
CA GLN A 329 -4.72 14.77 -1.24
C GLN A 329 -5.91 15.69 -0.97
N ARG A 330 -5.66 16.91 -0.51
CA ARG A 330 -6.74 17.90 -0.29
C ARG A 330 -7.43 18.25 -1.60
N TYR A 331 -6.66 18.47 -2.68
CA TYR A 331 -7.23 18.75 -3.99
C TYR A 331 -8.18 17.62 -4.43
N TRP A 332 -7.66 16.40 -4.57
CA TRP A 332 -8.46 15.28 -5.07
C TRP A 332 -9.62 14.90 -4.14
N SER A 333 -9.42 15.00 -2.83
CA SER A 333 -10.51 14.77 -1.87
C SER A 333 -11.62 15.83 -2.01
N THR A 334 -11.26 17.10 -2.18
CA THR A 334 -12.24 18.19 -2.32
C THR A 334 -13.05 18.01 -3.60
N ILE A 335 -12.39 17.76 -4.74
CA ILE A 335 -13.09 17.52 -6.02
C ILE A 335 -13.99 16.29 -5.93
N ALA A 336 -13.46 15.18 -5.44
CA ALA A 336 -14.18 13.90 -5.41
C ALA A 336 -15.35 13.85 -4.41
N THR A 337 -15.38 14.75 -3.42
CA THR A 337 -16.46 14.83 -2.42
C THR A 337 -17.23 16.16 -2.47
N LEU A 338 -17.14 16.90 -3.59
CA LEU A 338 -17.81 18.17 -3.77
C LEU A 338 -19.33 17.97 -3.87
N GLY A 339 -20.06 18.41 -2.86
CA GLY A 339 -21.52 18.29 -2.79
C GLY A 339 -21.99 17.65 -1.49
N ALA A 340 -23.20 17.97 -1.07
CA ALA A 340 -23.75 17.46 0.18
C ALA A 340 -24.44 16.10 0.01
N ASP A 341 -25.25 15.96 -1.04
CA ASP A 341 -26.12 14.79 -1.23
C ASP A 341 -25.43 13.66 -1.99
N ARG A 342 -24.70 14.00 -3.04
CA ARG A 342 -23.96 13.05 -3.89
C ARG A 342 -22.54 13.52 -4.09
N TRP A 343 -21.59 12.59 -3.97
CA TRP A 343 -20.18 12.85 -4.24
C TRP A 343 -19.83 12.47 -5.67
N PRO A 344 -19.02 13.25 -6.39
CA PRO A 344 -18.55 12.90 -7.73
C PRO A 344 -17.89 11.53 -7.81
N VAL A 345 -17.20 11.08 -6.74
CA VAL A 345 -16.56 9.75 -6.69
C VAL A 345 -17.56 8.59 -6.72
N GLU A 346 -18.85 8.83 -6.47
CA GLU A 346 -19.92 7.82 -6.57
C GLU A 346 -20.43 7.66 -8.00
N ASP A 347 -20.04 8.56 -8.93
CA ASP A 347 -20.35 8.47 -10.36
C ASP A 347 -19.28 7.67 -11.09
N LEU A 348 -19.60 6.41 -11.39
CA LEU A 348 -18.66 5.46 -12.02
C LEU A 348 -18.98 5.29 -13.51
N PRO A 349 -17.95 5.27 -14.38
CA PRO A 349 -16.52 5.42 -14.13
C PRO A 349 -16.09 6.88 -13.98
N TRP A 350 -14.98 7.14 -13.26
CA TRP A 350 -14.39 8.49 -13.17
C TRP A 350 -13.86 8.93 -14.52
N ARG A 351 -14.17 10.19 -14.88
CA ARG A 351 -13.67 10.87 -16.06
C ARG A 351 -12.56 11.85 -15.70
N THR A 352 -11.45 11.78 -16.41
CA THR A 352 -10.34 12.72 -16.27
C THR A 352 -10.58 14.02 -17.06
N THR A 353 -9.76 15.04 -16.83
CA THR A 353 -9.79 16.29 -17.62
C THR A 353 -9.38 16.09 -19.07
N ASP A 354 -8.70 14.98 -19.40
CA ASP A 354 -8.43 14.55 -20.78
C ASP A 354 -9.62 13.81 -21.43
N GLU A 355 -10.77 13.76 -20.75
CA GLU A 355 -11.99 13.06 -21.18
C GLU A 355 -11.87 11.52 -21.24
N GLU A 356 -10.85 10.95 -20.63
CA GLU A 356 -10.69 9.50 -20.51
C GLU A 356 -11.50 8.96 -19.34
N GLU A 357 -12.19 7.84 -19.53
CA GLU A 357 -13.02 7.19 -18.51
C GLU A 357 -12.54 5.78 -18.20
N SER A 358 -12.45 5.45 -16.90
CA SER A 358 -12.09 4.11 -16.46
C SER A 358 -12.55 3.85 -15.02
N ASP A 359 -13.03 2.64 -14.75
CA ASP A 359 -13.24 2.14 -13.39
C ASP A 359 -11.91 2.10 -12.59
N TYR A 360 -10.79 2.01 -13.31
CA TYR A 360 -9.47 2.10 -12.70
C TYR A 360 -9.21 3.51 -12.15
N TYR A 361 -9.56 4.56 -12.89
CA TYR A 361 -9.45 5.94 -12.42
C TYR A 361 -10.33 6.20 -11.19
N SER A 362 -11.55 5.64 -11.16
CA SER A 362 -12.41 5.69 -9.97
C SER A 362 -11.71 5.11 -8.73
N LEU A 363 -11.04 3.96 -8.88
CA LEU A 363 -10.31 3.33 -7.78
C LEU A 363 -9.08 4.13 -7.34
N LEU A 364 -8.41 4.82 -8.27
CA LEU A 364 -7.31 5.74 -7.94
C LEU A 364 -7.81 6.96 -7.16
N VAL A 365 -8.93 7.57 -7.58
CA VAL A 365 -9.55 8.69 -6.84
C VAL A 365 -9.99 8.25 -5.44
N VAL A 366 -10.65 7.10 -5.31
CA VAL A 366 -10.97 6.50 -4.00
C VAL A 366 -9.73 6.35 -3.13
N SER A 367 -8.58 6.03 -3.73
CA SER A 367 -7.32 5.89 -2.99
C SER A 367 -6.89 7.21 -2.35
N LEU A 368 -7.01 8.33 -3.06
CA LEU A 368 -6.68 9.67 -2.57
C LEU A 368 -7.70 10.18 -1.55
N VAL A 369 -9.00 10.03 -1.84
CA VAL A 369 -10.09 10.40 -0.90
C VAL A 369 -9.96 9.67 0.42
N ARG A 370 -9.69 8.36 0.38
CA ARG A 370 -9.49 7.54 1.58
C ARG A 370 -8.43 8.11 2.51
N HIS A 371 -7.27 8.53 1.98
CA HIS A 371 -6.21 9.11 2.80
C HIS A 371 -6.71 10.36 3.53
N ALA A 372 -7.33 11.28 2.81
CA ALA A 372 -7.86 12.51 3.40
C ALA A 372 -8.96 12.26 4.44
N LEU A 373 -9.86 11.30 4.21
CA LEU A 373 -10.90 10.93 5.16
C LEU A 373 -10.32 10.32 6.44
N ILE A 374 -9.35 9.44 6.31
CA ILE A 374 -8.66 8.81 7.45
C ILE A 374 -7.92 9.85 8.29
N ASP A 375 -7.17 10.73 7.65
CA ASP A 375 -6.35 11.74 8.34
C ASP A 375 -7.21 12.77 9.09
N ARG A 376 -8.43 13.06 8.57
CA ARG A 376 -9.41 13.93 9.22
C ARG A 376 -10.27 13.24 10.29
N GLY A 377 -10.13 11.93 10.46
CA GLY A 377 -10.98 11.15 11.35
C GLY A 377 -12.46 11.19 10.93
N ALA A 378 -12.73 10.98 9.64
CA ALA A 378 -14.07 11.06 9.06
C ALA A 378 -15.06 10.11 9.75
N PRO A 379 -16.34 10.47 9.85
CA PRO A 379 -17.38 9.63 10.43
C PRO A 379 -17.61 8.37 9.59
N ASP A 380 -18.10 7.30 10.23
CA ASP A 380 -18.40 6.02 9.57
C ASP A 380 -19.39 6.15 8.40
N ALA A 381 -20.25 7.19 8.42
CA ALA A 381 -21.15 7.47 7.31
C ALA A 381 -20.41 7.79 5.99
N ASP A 382 -19.34 8.57 6.06
CA ASP A 382 -18.52 8.92 4.90
C ASP A 382 -17.71 7.69 4.43
N LEU A 383 -17.17 6.92 5.37
CA LEU A 383 -16.48 5.66 5.07
C LEU A 383 -17.43 4.62 4.45
N ALA A 384 -18.73 4.65 4.81
CA ALA A 384 -19.75 3.80 4.21
C ALA A 384 -20.04 4.16 2.75
N ARG A 385 -19.92 5.43 2.35
CA ARG A 385 -20.00 5.87 0.95
C ARG A 385 -18.84 5.28 0.13
N ILE A 386 -17.63 5.44 0.64
CA ILE A 386 -16.43 4.84 0.00
C ILE A 386 -16.53 3.31 -0.09
N ALA A 387 -17.05 2.65 0.95
CA ALA A 387 -17.25 1.20 0.92
C ALA A 387 -18.22 0.76 -0.19
N ARG A 388 -19.30 1.51 -0.45
CA ARG A 388 -20.22 1.24 -1.57
C ARG A 388 -19.51 1.37 -2.91
N VAL A 389 -18.75 2.45 -3.11
CA VAL A 389 -17.97 2.64 -4.34
C VAL A 389 -16.99 1.47 -4.57
N LEU A 390 -16.30 0.99 -3.52
CA LEU A 390 -15.41 -0.17 -3.62
C LEU A 390 -16.18 -1.46 -3.97
N GLU A 391 -17.38 -1.66 -3.42
CA GLU A 391 -18.23 -2.81 -3.74
C GLU A 391 -18.72 -2.75 -5.21
N ASP A 392 -19.12 -1.59 -5.69
CA ASP A 392 -19.57 -1.38 -7.08
C ASP A 392 -18.39 -1.59 -8.06
N LEU A 393 -17.20 -1.10 -7.73
CA LEU A 393 -15.98 -1.34 -8.52
C LEU A 393 -15.60 -2.83 -8.56
N ALA A 394 -15.81 -3.58 -7.46
CA ALA A 394 -15.59 -5.02 -7.43
C ALA A 394 -16.56 -5.77 -8.35
N ASP A 395 -17.82 -5.33 -8.42
CA ASP A 395 -18.82 -5.94 -9.30
C ASP A 395 -18.56 -5.57 -10.76
N ARG A 396 -18.24 -4.32 -11.08
CA ARG A 396 -17.88 -3.83 -12.41
C ARG A 396 -16.60 -4.49 -12.92
N GLY A 397 -15.57 -4.62 -12.09
CA GLY A 397 -14.30 -5.30 -12.38
C GLY A 397 -14.38 -6.83 -12.34
N ARG A 398 -15.57 -7.43 -12.15
CA ARG A 398 -15.77 -8.90 -12.12
C ARG A 398 -14.92 -9.64 -11.08
N ILE A 399 -14.61 -8.99 -9.98
CA ILE A 399 -13.85 -9.61 -8.87
C ILE A 399 -14.67 -10.75 -8.22
N ARG A 400 -16.00 -10.59 -8.14
CA ARG A 400 -16.92 -11.52 -7.48
C ARG A 400 -17.47 -12.59 -8.39
N ARG A 401 -17.43 -12.41 -9.72
CA ARG A 401 -18.07 -13.29 -10.70
C ARG A 401 -17.10 -13.63 -11.82
N ARG A 402 -17.24 -14.81 -12.39
CA ARG A 402 -16.52 -15.14 -13.62
C ARG A 402 -17.12 -14.34 -14.79
N PRO A 403 -16.32 -13.58 -15.53
CA PRO A 403 -16.79 -12.88 -16.71
C PRO A 403 -17.05 -13.86 -17.87
N LEU A 404 -17.86 -13.43 -18.81
CA LEU A 404 -17.96 -14.06 -20.13
C LEU A 404 -16.69 -13.75 -20.95
N ALA A 405 -16.49 -14.51 -22.03
CA ALA A 405 -15.26 -14.39 -22.85
C ALA A 405 -15.09 -13.02 -23.51
N ASP A 406 -16.18 -12.32 -23.77
CA ASP A 406 -16.26 -11.00 -24.41
C ASP A 406 -16.62 -9.87 -23.44
N ASP A 407 -16.57 -10.12 -22.13
CA ASP A 407 -16.90 -9.10 -21.13
C ASP A 407 -15.90 -7.93 -21.18
N PRO A 408 -16.38 -6.68 -21.38
CA PRO A 408 -15.50 -5.50 -21.45
C PRO A 408 -14.60 -5.31 -20.22
N ALA A 409 -15.05 -5.79 -19.06
CA ALA A 409 -14.29 -5.70 -17.80
C ALA A 409 -12.96 -6.48 -17.84
N LEU A 410 -12.80 -7.45 -18.76
CA LEU A 410 -11.53 -8.17 -18.95
C LEU A 410 -10.38 -7.21 -19.26
N LYS A 411 -10.66 -6.12 -19.98
CA LYS A 411 -9.66 -5.10 -20.32
C LYS A 411 -9.04 -4.43 -19.09
N LEU A 412 -9.76 -4.34 -17.96
CA LEU A 412 -9.23 -3.80 -16.70
C LEU A 412 -8.12 -4.70 -16.10
N HIS A 413 -8.12 -5.99 -16.44
CA HIS A 413 -7.17 -6.96 -15.93
C HIS A 413 -6.07 -7.31 -16.92
N HIS A 414 -6.38 -7.28 -18.21
CA HIS A 414 -5.44 -7.51 -19.30
C HIS A 414 -6.01 -7.00 -20.63
N PRO A 415 -5.28 -6.19 -21.39
CA PRO A 415 -3.92 -5.69 -21.13
C PRO A 415 -3.83 -4.67 -20.01
N GLY A 416 -4.94 -4.28 -19.40
CA GLY A 416 -5.03 -3.19 -18.43
C GLY A 416 -5.40 -1.86 -19.10
N THR A 417 -5.58 -0.82 -18.27
CA THR A 417 -5.78 0.55 -18.76
C THR A 417 -4.43 1.11 -19.22
N TRP A 418 -4.38 1.64 -20.44
CA TRP A 418 -3.20 2.30 -20.99
C TRP A 418 -3.30 3.82 -20.79
N VAL A 419 -2.22 4.43 -20.30
CA VAL A 419 -2.15 5.87 -20.04
C VAL A 419 -1.01 6.45 -20.86
N ALA A 420 -1.29 7.43 -21.72
CA ALA A 420 -0.29 8.09 -22.54
C ALA A 420 0.67 8.93 -21.70
N LEU A 421 1.97 8.86 -21.97
CA LEU A 421 3.02 9.65 -21.30
C LEU A 421 3.42 10.82 -22.20
N ASN A 422 2.68 11.91 -22.12
CA ASN A 422 2.88 13.09 -22.95
C ASN A 422 4.25 13.74 -22.69
N GLY A 423 4.97 14.06 -23.76
CA GLY A 423 6.34 14.54 -23.71
C GLY A 423 7.40 13.45 -23.88
N SER A 424 7.03 12.16 -23.77
CA SER A 424 7.96 11.03 -23.94
C SER A 424 8.54 10.92 -25.36
N GLU A 425 7.82 11.44 -26.35
CA GLU A 425 8.25 11.56 -27.75
C GLU A 425 9.41 12.57 -27.94
N LEU A 426 9.66 13.44 -26.98
CA LEU A 426 10.77 14.40 -27.02
C LEU A 426 12.13 13.76 -26.69
N ALA A 427 12.16 12.49 -26.30
CA ALA A 427 13.38 11.78 -25.95
C ALA A 427 14.32 11.50 -27.14
N GLY A 428 13.88 11.71 -28.37
CA GLY A 428 14.72 11.55 -29.56
C GLY A 428 13.96 11.73 -30.87
N PRO A 429 14.67 11.83 -32.01
CA PRO A 429 14.04 11.91 -33.31
C PRO A 429 13.27 10.59 -33.58
N ASP A 430 12.07 10.72 -34.14
CA ASP A 430 11.17 9.61 -34.48
C ASP A 430 10.76 8.71 -33.29
N ALA A 431 10.94 9.18 -32.06
CA ALA A 431 10.53 8.43 -30.87
C ALA A 431 9.00 8.38 -30.79
N PRO A 432 8.38 7.18 -30.65
CA PRO A 432 6.94 7.05 -30.49
C PRO A 432 6.50 7.61 -29.13
N ARG A 433 5.23 8.02 -29.02
CA ARG A 433 4.67 8.36 -27.72
C ARG A 433 4.52 7.10 -26.89
N LEU A 434 5.05 7.14 -25.68
CA LEU A 434 5.00 6.02 -24.74
C LEU A 434 3.72 6.05 -23.91
N GLY A 435 3.47 4.94 -23.25
CA GLY A 435 2.43 4.81 -22.26
C GLY A 435 2.78 3.84 -21.15
N TRP A 436 1.97 3.90 -20.12
CA TRP A 436 2.05 3.09 -18.92
C TRP A 436 0.81 2.22 -18.79
N ARG A 437 0.99 0.95 -18.42
CA ARG A 437 -0.13 0.00 -18.28
C ARG A 437 -0.49 -0.23 -16.84
N LEU A 438 -1.79 -0.09 -16.53
CA LEU A 438 -2.38 -0.28 -15.22
C LEU A 438 -3.18 -1.59 -15.22
N GLY A 439 -2.78 -2.57 -14.44
CA GLY A 439 -3.42 -3.90 -14.43
C GLY A 439 -3.66 -4.50 -13.04
N GLU A 440 -3.39 -3.74 -11.96
CA GLU A 440 -3.47 -4.23 -10.58
C GLU A 440 -4.82 -3.94 -9.88
N LEU A 441 -5.92 -3.82 -10.61
CA LEU A 441 -7.24 -3.49 -10.04
C LEU A 441 -7.58 -4.32 -8.79
N GLY A 442 -7.34 -5.64 -8.86
CA GLY A 442 -7.67 -6.55 -7.75
C GLY A 442 -6.84 -6.31 -6.49
N THR A 443 -5.54 -6.05 -6.63
CA THR A 443 -4.66 -5.77 -5.49
C THR A 443 -4.92 -4.39 -4.90
N LEU A 444 -5.16 -3.40 -5.74
CA LEU A 444 -5.50 -2.05 -5.30
C LEU A 444 -6.82 -2.06 -4.53
N LEU A 445 -7.84 -2.73 -5.06
CA LEU A 445 -9.14 -2.91 -4.40
C LEU A 445 -9.00 -3.59 -3.02
N LEU A 446 -8.27 -4.71 -2.95
CA LEU A 446 -7.99 -5.41 -1.70
C LEU A 446 -7.31 -4.50 -0.68
N GLY A 447 -6.24 -3.82 -1.09
CA GLY A 447 -5.50 -2.92 -0.20
C GLY A 447 -6.37 -1.77 0.33
N ARG A 448 -7.24 -1.20 -0.51
CA ARG A 448 -8.14 -0.11 -0.10
C ARG A 448 -9.25 -0.61 0.83
N ALA A 449 -9.86 -1.76 0.54
CA ALA A 449 -10.87 -2.37 1.41
C ALA A 449 -10.32 -2.67 2.81
N LEU A 450 -9.11 -3.24 2.90
CA LEU A 450 -8.43 -3.52 4.18
C LEU A 450 -8.11 -2.23 4.95
N ALA A 451 -7.62 -1.20 4.25
CA ALA A 451 -7.25 0.06 4.88
C ALA A 451 -8.45 0.85 5.41
N VAL A 452 -9.58 0.85 4.68
CA VAL A 452 -10.85 1.44 5.19
C VAL A 452 -11.38 0.61 6.36
N ALA A 453 -11.38 -0.73 6.27
CA ALA A 453 -11.82 -1.60 7.35
C ALA A 453 -11.05 -1.40 8.67
N ALA A 454 -9.78 -0.96 8.58
CA ALA A 454 -8.96 -0.67 9.76
C ALA A 454 -9.44 0.57 10.54
N GLN A 455 -10.15 1.50 9.89
CA GLN A 455 -10.55 2.79 10.47
C GLN A 455 -12.03 2.84 10.89
N VAL A 456 -12.85 1.95 10.33
CA VAL A 456 -14.29 1.91 10.60
C VAL A 456 -14.57 1.42 12.01
N ASN A 457 -15.39 2.16 12.76
CA ASN A 457 -15.89 1.78 14.08
C ASN A 457 -17.16 0.94 14.01
N ASP A 458 -18.03 1.16 13.00
CA ASP A 458 -19.23 0.35 12.78
C ASP A 458 -18.85 -1.09 12.40
N HIS A 459 -19.20 -2.05 13.25
CA HIS A 459 -18.88 -3.45 13.05
C HIS A 459 -19.56 -4.08 11.82
N ARG A 460 -20.74 -3.60 11.42
CA ARG A 460 -21.45 -4.10 10.22
C ARG A 460 -20.76 -3.62 8.96
N LEU A 461 -20.38 -2.35 8.91
CA LEU A 461 -19.62 -1.79 7.81
C LEU A 461 -18.25 -2.45 7.70
N ARG A 462 -17.55 -2.62 8.82
CA ARG A 462 -16.27 -3.35 8.87
C ARG A 462 -16.41 -4.78 8.36
N ALA A 463 -17.46 -5.50 8.77
CA ALA A 463 -17.71 -6.87 8.32
C ALA A 463 -18.01 -6.92 6.80
N ARG A 464 -18.68 -5.91 6.23
CA ARG A 464 -18.88 -5.79 4.78
C ARG A 464 -17.55 -5.64 4.05
N LEU A 465 -16.71 -4.71 4.48
CA LEU A 465 -15.37 -4.48 3.90
C LEU A 465 -14.46 -5.70 4.01
N LEU A 466 -14.51 -6.44 5.13
CA LEU A 466 -13.75 -7.67 5.28
C LEU A 466 -14.27 -8.80 4.37
N ARG A 467 -15.57 -8.86 4.09
CA ARG A 467 -16.10 -9.79 3.07
C ARG A 467 -15.61 -9.42 1.68
N LEU A 468 -15.65 -8.13 1.32
CA LEU A 468 -15.09 -7.64 0.05
C LEU A 468 -13.60 -8.00 -0.07
N ALA A 469 -12.84 -7.81 1.01
CA ALA A 469 -11.43 -8.18 1.05
C ALA A 469 -11.22 -9.70 0.87
N ASP A 470 -12.06 -10.56 1.48
CA ASP A 470 -12.01 -12.01 1.28
C ASP A 470 -12.36 -12.44 -0.15
N GLU A 471 -13.24 -11.69 -0.83
CA GLU A 471 -13.60 -11.93 -2.24
C GLU A 471 -12.46 -11.51 -3.17
N ALA A 472 -11.90 -10.32 -2.96
CA ALA A 472 -10.75 -9.85 -3.71
C ALA A 472 -9.50 -10.74 -3.49
N TRP A 473 -9.30 -11.21 -2.25
CA TRP A 473 -8.23 -12.16 -1.96
C TRP A 473 -8.42 -13.49 -2.72
N ARG A 474 -9.62 -14.05 -2.71
CA ARG A 474 -9.92 -15.29 -3.44
C ARG A 474 -9.68 -15.14 -4.95
N HIS A 475 -10.00 -13.99 -5.51
CA HIS A 475 -9.70 -13.68 -6.90
C HIS A 475 -8.19 -13.66 -7.15
N LEU A 476 -7.42 -12.97 -6.30
CA LEU A 476 -5.95 -12.92 -6.42
C LEU A 476 -5.29 -14.28 -6.17
N GLU A 477 -5.79 -15.06 -5.22
CA GLU A 477 -5.28 -16.41 -4.95
C GLU A 477 -5.42 -17.31 -6.19
N GLN A 478 -6.49 -17.18 -6.96
CA GLN A 478 -6.66 -17.91 -8.22
C GLN A 478 -5.65 -17.48 -9.29
N ARG A 479 -5.14 -16.24 -9.25
CA ARG A 479 -4.14 -15.70 -10.20
C ARG A 479 -2.70 -16.12 -9.89
N ARG A 480 -2.47 -16.98 -8.91
CA ARG A 480 -1.14 -17.55 -8.67
C ARG A 480 -0.71 -18.48 -9.78
N LEU A 481 0.57 -18.45 -10.11
CA LEU A 481 1.20 -19.53 -10.88
C LEU A 481 1.10 -20.83 -10.08
N ARG A 482 0.65 -21.90 -10.74
CA ARG A 482 0.42 -23.21 -10.10
C ARG A 482 1.61 -24.13 -10.24
N ASP A 483 2.36 -23.97 -11.32
CA ASP A 483 3.42 -24.88 -11.73
C ASP A 483 4.75 -24.17 -11.98
N GLY A 484 5.81 -24.93 -12.17
CA GLY A 484 7.14 -24.43 -12.46
C GLY A 484 7.85 -23.77 -11.27
N ARG A 485 8.95 -23.10 -11.55
CA ARG A 485 9.79 -22.43 -10.53
C ARG A 485 9.06 -21.26 -9.86
N GLY A 486 8.16 -20.59 -10.60
CA GLY A 486 7.38 -19.45 -10.12
C GLY A 486 6.11 -19.80 -9.34
N ALA A 487 5.82 -21.10 -9.14
CA ALA A 487 4.62 -21.54 -8.45
C ALA A 487 4.46 -20.86 -7.09
N GLY A 488 3.29 -20.24 -6.85
CA GLY A 488 3.00 -19.47 -5.64
C GLY A 488 3.22 -17.96 -5.75
N LEU A 489 3.83 -17.48 -6.85
CA LEU A 489 3.93 -16.05 -7.19
C LEU A 489 2.78 -15.63 -8.13
N TRP A 490 2.65 -14.35 -8.41
CA TRP A 490 1.68 -13.75 -9.32
C TRP A 490 2.42 -13.22 -10.56
N ASP A 491 1.90 -13.13 -11.77
CA ASP A 491 0.50 -13.07 -12.12
C ASP A 491 0.16 -14.02 -13.29
N GLU A 492 -0.81 -14.89 -13.06
CA GLU A 492 -1.34 -15.77 -14.09
C GLU A 492 -2.85 -15.54 -14.27
N PRO A 493 -3.23 -14.49 -15.01
CA PRO A 493 -4.64 -14.12 -15.18
C PRO A 493 -5.46 -15.17 -15.91
N SER A 494 -4.85 -16.03 -16.75
CA SER A 494 -5.55 -17.10 -17.48
C SER A 494 -6.21 -18.13 -16.55
N ASN A 495 -5.75 -18.26 -15.30
CA ASN A 495 -6.40 -19.13 -14.32
C ASN A 495 -7.81 -18.64 -13.91
N VAL A 496 -8.08 -17.35 -14.03
CA VAL A 496 -9.40 -16.73 -13.76
C VAL A 496 -10.13 -16.45 -15.06
N TYR A 497 -9.41 -16.03 -16.08
CA TYR A 497 -9.91 -15.60 -17.38
C TYR A 497 -9.32 -16.48 -18.48
N PRO A 498 -9.96 -17.62 -18.81
CA PRO A 498 -9.38 -18.62 -19.73
C PRO A 498 -9.12 -18.13 -21.15
N THR A 499 -9.72 -17.01 -21.56
CA THR A 499 -9.49 -16.36 -22.86
C THR A 499 -8.19 -15.59 -22.93
N LEU A 500 -7.56 -15.29 -21.77
CA LEU A 500 -6.29 -14.58 -21.72
C LEU A 500 -5.11 -15.53 -21.96
N PRO A 501 -4.00 -15.03 -22.52
CA PRO A 501 -2.82 -15.85 -22.77
C PRO A 501 -2.18 -16.31 -21.46
N HIS A 502 -1.69 -17.54 -21.45
CA HIS A 502 -0.88 -18.09 -20.37
C HIS A 502 0.48 -17.40 -20.33
N ARG A 503 0.89 -16.88 -19.16
CA ARG A 503 2.17 -16.16 -19.00
C ARG A 503 3.31 -17.07 -18.54
N GLY A 504 3.07 -17.96 -17.62
CA GLY A 504 4.05 -18.94 -17.12
C GLY A 504 5.23 -18.37 -16.31
N SER A 505 5.39 -17.05 -16.26
CA SER A 505 6.43 -16.35 -15.51
C SER A 505 5.84 -15.38 -14.50
N PRO A 506 6.49 -15.20 -13.32
CA PRO A 506 5.99 -14.28 -12.31
C PRO A 506 6.14 -12.81 -12.73
N SER A 507 5.20 -11.99 -12.27
CA SER A 507 5.26 -10.54 -12.32
C SER A 507 5.62 -10.00 -10.94
N TRP A 508 6.75 -9.31 -10.84
CA TRP A 508 7.17 -8.67 -9.59
C TRP A 508 6.25 -7.50 -9.26
N TYR A 509 5.75 -6.79 -10.27
CA TYR A 509 4.73 -5.76 -10.16
C TYR A 509 3.50 -6.23 -9.37
N HIS A 510 2.89 -7.35 -9.75
CA HIS A 510 1.72 -7.90 -9.04
C HIS A 510 2.09 -8.56 -7.73
N THR A 511 3.20 -9.29 -7.68
CA THR A 511 3.65 -9.99 -6.46
C THR A 511 3.91 -9.01 -5.31
N THR A 512 4.60 -7.90 -5.58
CA THR A 512 4.90 -6.89 -4.56
C THR A 512 3.63 -6.21 -4.04
N ARG A 513 2.69 -5.90 -4.90
CA ARG A 513 1.41 -5.31 -4.49
C ARG A 513 0.58 -6.25 -3.63
N VAL A 514 0.62 -7.55 -3.92
CA VAL A 514 0.02 -8.55 -3.03
C VAL A 514 0.74 -8.58 -1.67
N VAL A 515 2.07 -8.57 -1.65
CA VAL A 515 2.86 -8.50 -0.40
C VAL A 515 2.50 -7.25 0.42
N GLN A 516 2.31 -6.10 -0.22
CA GLN A 516 1.85 -4.87 0.44
C GLN A 516 0.45 -5.04 1.05
N CYS A 517 -0.48 -5.70 0.35
CA CYS A 517 -1.80 -6.03 0.89
C CYS A 517 -1.70 -6.94 2.12
N MET A 518 -0.78 -7.93 2.11
CA MET A 518 -0.51 -8.76 3.29
C MET A 518 -0.01 -7.94 4.47
N GLY A 519 0.85 -6.94 4.22
CA GLY A 519 1.30 -5.99 5.23
C GLY A 519 0.14 -5.21 5.85
N THR A 520 -0.75 -4.67 5.02
CA THR A 520 -1.96 -3.96 5.47
C THR A 520 -2.89 -4.87 6.27
N ALA A 521 -3.07 -6.12 5.84
CA ALA A 521 -3.86 -7.11 6.57
C ALA A 521 -3.23 -7.48 7.92
N ALA A 522 -1.90 -7.56 8.00
CA ALA A 522 -1.19 -7.79 9.25
C ALA A 522 -1.36 -6.62 10.23
N ASP A 523 -1.32 -5.38 9.75
CA ASP A 523 -1.57 -4.19 10.55
C ASP A 523 -3.02 -4.18 11.08
N LEU A 524 -3.99 -4.53 10.23
CA LEU A 524 -5.41 -4.66 10.61
C LEU A 524 -5.65 -5.71 11.70
N ILE A 525 -5.00 -6.88 11.58
CA ILE A 525 -5.15 -7.98 12.57
C ILE A 525 -4.51 -7.63 13.92
N ARG A 526 -3.39 -6.88 13.90
CA ARG A 526 -2.69 -6.46 15.12
C ARG A 526 -3.31 -5.23 15.77
N GLY A 527 -4.04 -4.45 15.00
CA GLY A 527 -4.78 -3.29 15.50
C GLY A 527 -5.80 -3.71 16.55
N GLU A 528 -6.11 -2.83 17.49
CA GLU A 528 -7.21 -3.06 18.43
C GLU A 528 -8.52 -3.17 17.63
N PRO A 529 -9.29 -4.25 17.80
CA PRO A 529 -10.61 -4.30 17.19
C PRO A 529 -11.45 -3.14 17.75
N PRO A 530 -12.22 -2.43 16.93
CA PRO A 530 -13.17 -1.45 17.45
C PRO A 530 -14.09 -2.15 18.43
N PRO A 531 -14.52 -1.49 19.51
CA PRO A 531 -15.45 -2.05 20.48
C PRO A 531 -16.74 -2.41 19.75
N GLY A 532 -16.91 -3.71 19.46
CA GLY A 532 -18.13 -4.22 18.84
C GLY A 532 -19.23 -4.25 19.90
N LEU A 533 -20.27 -3.43 19.79
CA LEU A 533 -21.39 -3.41 20.72
C LEU A 533 -21.92 -4.81 20.97
N VAL A 534 -22.16 -5.61 19.92
CA VAL A 534 -22.66 -6.99 20.07
C VAL A 534 -21.69 -7.90 20.83
N LEU A 535 -20.40 -7.78 20.59
CA LEU A 535 -19.40 -8.61 21.29
C LEU A 535 -19.21 -8.12 22.74
N SER A 536 -19.35 -6.82 22.98
CA SER A 536 -19.34 -6.24 24.31
C SER A 536 -20.57 -6.67 25.10
N ASP A 537 -21.75 -6.66 24.48
CA ASP A 537 -23.01 -7.07 25.10
C ASP A 537 -22.98 -8.56 25.43
N VAL A 538 -22.60 -9.43 24.48
CA VAL A 538 -22.44 -10.88 24.70
C VAL A 538 -21.39 -11.16 25.78
N ALA A 539 -20.25 -10.45 25.77
CA ALA A 539 -19.24 -10.64 26.80
C ALA A 539 -19.71 -10.15 28.18
N SER A 540 -20.57 -9.12 28.21
CA SER A 540 -21.19 -8.63 29.45
C SER A 540 -22.20 -9.65 30.01
N GLU A 541 -23.05 -10.22 29.16
CA GLU A 541 -24.01 -11.25 29.53
C GLU A 541 -23.29 -12.52 30.04
N LEU A 542 -22.27 -12.98 29.31
CA LEU A 542 -21.43 -14.10 29.73
C LEU A 542 -20.69 -13.82 31.05
N LEU A 543 -20.30 -12.57 31.32
CA LEU A 543 -19.66 -12.22 32.60
C LEU A 543 -20.62 -12.34 33.76
N VAL A 544 -21.85 -11.85 33.59
CA VAL A 544 -22.89 -11.99 34.62
C VAL A 544 -23.16 -13.46 34.90
N GLU A 545 -23.37 -14.27 33.86
CA GLU A 545 -23.58 -15.73 34.00
C GLU A 545 -22.42 -16.40 34.72
N ALA A 546 -21.18 -16.07 34.35
CA ALA A 546 -20.00 -16.67 34.97
C ALA A 546 -19.80 -16.25 36.43
N GLU A 547 -20.20 -15.02 36.81
CA GLU A 547 -20.18 -14.54 38.18
C GLU A 547 -21.25 -15.23 39.02
N ASP A 548 -22.46 -15.40 38.49
CA ASP A 548 -23.54 -16.12 39.17
C ASP A 548 -23.15 -17.60 39.43
N VAL A 549 -22.63 -18.30 38.41
CA VAL A 549 -22.17 -19.70 38.57
C VAL A 549 -20.99 -19.79 39.55
N PHE A 550 -20.06 -18.82 39.51
CA PHE A 550 -18.93 -18.77 40.42
C PHE A 550 -19.39 -18.55 41.86
N ASP A 551 -20.31 -17.63 42.12
CA ASP A 551 -20.85 -17.36 43.46
C ASP A 551 -21.61 -18.57 43.99
N GLU A 552 -22.37 -19.28 43.15
CA GLU A 552 -23.04 -20.52 43.51
C GLU A 552 -22.04 -21.62 43.91
N GLU A 553 -20.98 -21.83 43.13
CA GLU A 553 -19.93 -22.80 43.45
C GLU A 553 -19.14 -22.41 44.71
N GLN A 554 -18.92 -21.13 44.94
CA GLN A 554 -18.26 -20.64 46.14
C GLN A 554 -19.12 -20.88 47.40
N LEU A 555 -20.41 -20.65 47.32
CA LEU A 555 -21.35 -20.89 48.43
C LEU A 555 -21.44 -22.40 48.77
N ARG A 556 -21.54 -23.24 47.73
CA ARG A 556 -21.60 -24.71 47.91
C ARG A 556 -20.27 -25.30 48.39
N GLY A 557 -19.12 -24.74 47.93
CA GLY A 557 -17.78 -25.19 48.31
C GLY A 557 -17.31 -24.71 49.69
N SER A 558 -18.01 -23.79 50.35
CA SER A 558 -17.60 -23.22 51.64
C SER A 558 -17.77 -24.18 52.81
N GLY A 559 -18.57 -25.26 52.66
CA GLY A 559 -18.86 -26.24 53.73
C GLY A 559 -17.94 -27.46 53.75
N GLU A 560 -17.46 -28.00 52.63
CA GLU A 560 -16.78 -29.28 52.52
C GLU A 560 -15.58 -29.34 51.59
N GLY A 561 -15.18 -28.21 50.98
CA GLY A 561 -14.16 -28.15 49.92
C GLY A 561 -12.72 -28.23 50.41
N GLY A 562 -11.97 -29.23 49.93
CA GLY A 562 -10.54 -29.40 50.16
C GLY A 562 -9.65 -28.27 49.59
N PRO A 563 -8.33 -28.25 49.87
CA PRO A 563 -7.40 -27.23 49.39
C PRO A 563 -7.43 -27.04 47.86
N ALA A 564 -7.56 -28.11 47.10
CA ALA A 564 -7.58 -28.10 45.63
C ALA A 564 -8.78 -27.34 45.07
N LEU A 565 -9.98 -27.44 45.67
CA LEU A 565 -11.15 -26.68 45.25
C LEU A 565 -10.97 -25.18 45.50
N ARG A 566 -10.43 -24.83 46.69
CA ARG A 566 -10.14 -23.42 47.03
C ARG A 566 -9.13 -22.80 46.10
N ASP A 567 -8.08 -23.51 45.69
CA ASP A 567 -7.08 -23.05 44.73
C ASP A 567 -7.69 -22.89 43.33
N SER A 568 -8.58 -23.79 42.92
CA SER A 568 -9.31 -23.68 41.66
C SER A 568 -10.21 -22.45 41.63
N LEU A 569 -11.07 -22.27 42.63
CA LEU A 569 -11.94 -21.10 42.75
C LEU A 569 -11.15 -19.78 42.81
N SER A 570 -9.99 -19.77 43.50
CA SER A 570 -9.12 -18.61 43.53
C SER A 570 -8.61 -18.24 42.14
N ARG A 571 -8.26 -19.22 41.32
CA ARG A 571 -7.83 -18.98 39.90
C ARG A 571 -8.97 -18.43 39.06
N GLN A 572 -10.20 -18.98 39.22
CA GLN A 572 -11.37 -18.49 38.49
C GLN A 572 -11.73 -17.04 38.87
N ALA A 573 -11.64 -16.70 40.17
CA ALA A 573 -11.84 -15.33 40.63
C ALA A 573 -10.83 -14.34 40.01
N ILE A 574 -9.58 -14.76 39.80
CA ILE A 574 -8.57 -13.95 39.10
C ILE A 574 -8.94 -13.79 37.60
N GLY A 575 -9.40 -14.88 36.97
CA GLY A 575 -9.88 -14.89 35.59
C GLY A 575 -11.03 -13.89 35.37
N LEU A 576 -12.07 -13.94 36.20
CA LEU A 576 -13.22 -13.01 36.12
C LEU A 576 -12.83 -11.55 36.33
N ARG A 577 -11.98 -11.27 37.34
CA ARG A 577 -11.47 -9.89 37.54
C ARG A 577 -10.67 -9.38 36.35
N ARG A 578 -9.90 -10.24 35.69
CA ARG A 578 -9.15 -9.87 34.46
C ARG A 578 -10.10 -9.63 33.30
N ALA A 579 -11.10 -10.49 33.11
CA ALA A 579 -12.11 -10.34 32.07
C ALA A 579 -12.90 -9.04 32.25
N ARG A 580 -13.35 -8.72 33.46
CA ARG A 580 -14.08 -7.48 33.79
C ARG A 580 -13.26 -6.23 33.45
N ARG A 581 -11.92 -6.23 33.68
CA ARG A 581 -11.04 -5.12 33.30
C ARG A 581 -10.84 -4.98 31.80
N LEU A 582 -10.85 -6.10 31.06
CA LEU A 582 -10.64 -6.10 29.62
C LEU A 582 -11.93 -5.83 28.83
N LEU A 583 -13.09 -6.02 29.43
CA LEU A 583 -14.39 -5.90 28.79
C LEU A 583 -14.58 -4.57 28.02
N PRO A 584 -14.23 -3.38 28.56
CA PRO A 584 -14.46 -2.12 27.86
C PRO A 584 -13.54 -1.93 26.63
N THR A 585 -12.33 -2.52 26.66
CA THR A 585 -11.30 -2.27 25.64
C THR A 585 -11.05 -3.47 24.73
N ARG A 586 -11.27 -4.71 25.23
CA ARG A 586 -10.99 -5.97 24.52
C ARG A 586 -12.08 -7.01 24.77
N PRO A 587 -13.32 -6.75 24.34
CA PRO A 587 -14.45 -7.62 24.65
C PRO A 587 -14.26 -9.06 24.14
N GLY A 588 -13.59 -9.29 23.01
CA GLY A 588 -13.28 -10.63 22.50
C GLY A 588 -12.32 -11.40 23.42
N THR A 589 -11.31 -10.75 23.96
CA THR A 589 -10.39 -11.36 24.94
C THR A 589 -11.10 -11.61 26.27
N ALA A 590 -11.98 -10.69 26.68
CA ALA A 590 -12.81 -10.87 27.87
C ALA A 590 -13.73 -12.07 27.70
N ALA A 591 -14.47 -12.18 26.58
CA ALA A 591 -15.34 -13.33 26.30
C ALA A 591 -14.59 -14.67 26.33
N ALA A 592 -13.40 -14.75 25.72
CA ALA A 592 -12.57 -15.95 25.74
C ALA A 592 -12.19 -16.36 27.17
N LEU A 593 -11.77 -15.41 28.01
CA LEU A 593 -11.44 -15.65 29.40
C LEU A 593 -12.65 -16.11 30.21
N ILE A 594 -13.83 -15.51 29.98
CA ILE A 594 -15.07 -15.87 30.65
C ILE A 594 -15.49 -17.30 30.28
N LEU A 595 -15.43 -17.67 29.00
CA LEU A 595 -15.73 -19.02 28.54
C LEU A 595 -14.76 -20.06 29.12
N ASP A 596 -13.49 -19.73 29.29
CA ASP A 596 -12.54 -20.62 29.96
C ASP A 596 -12.88 -20.81 31.45
N VAL A 597 -13.29 -19.72 32.13
CA VAL A 597 -13.77 -19.79 33.51
C VAL A 597 -15.04 -20.66 33.63
N LEU A 598 -16.03 -20.45 32.78
CA LEU A 598 -17.26 -21.24 32.76
C LEU A 598 -16.97 -22.74 32.57
N ARG A 599 -16.11 -23.11 31.62
CA ARG A 599 -15.71 -24.51 31.40
C ARG A 599 -15.04 -25.14 32.62
N GLU A 600 -14.24 -24.39 33.35
CA GLU A 600 -13.61 -24.92 34.58
C GLU A 600 -14.61 -25.03 35.73
N LEU A 601 -15.57 -24.11 35.85
CA LEU A 601 -16.65 -24.20 36.82
C LEU A 601 -17.56 -25.39 36.52
N ASP A 602 -17.92 -25.65 35.26
CA ASP A 602 -18.68 -26.82 34.81
C ASP A 602 -17.98 -28.14 35.21
N LYS A 603 -16.65 -28.21 35.06
CA LYS A 603 -15.87 -29.38 35.49
C LYS A 603 -15.94 -29.60 37.00
N LEU A 604 -15.91 -28.52 37.78
CA LEU A 604 -16.02 -28.60 39.23
C LEU A 604 -17.42 -29.06 39.64
N ALA A 605 -18.45 -28.58 39.00
CA ALA A 605 -19.83 -29.01 39.24
C ALA A 605 -20.02 -30.51 38.89
N ALA A 606 -19.52 -30.93 37.71
CA ALA A 606 -19.61 -32.35 37.30
C ALA A 606 -18.81 -33.31 38.20
N ALA A 607 -17.63 -32.90 38.69
CA ALA A 607 -16.84 -33.70 39.62
C ALA A 607 -17.59 -33.92 40.94
N ARG A 608 -18.24 -32.88 41.46
CA ARG A 608 -19.02 -32.95 42.69
C ARG A 608 -20.27 -33.82 42.53
N GLU A 609 -20.98 -33.73 41.39
CA GLU A 609 -22.14 -34.58 41.12
C GLU A 609 -21.76 -36.07 41.07
N SER A 610 -20.57 -36.40 40.57
CA SER A 610 -20.07 -37.77 40.58
C SER A 610 -19.69 -38.27 41.97
N GLU A 611 -19.18 -37.40 42.86
CA GLU A 611 -18.88 -37.76 44.26
C GLU A 611 -20.13 -37.88 45.15
N ALA A 612 -21.22 -37.18 44.78
CA ALA A 612 -22.49 -37.29 45.55
C ALA A 612 -23.38 -38.45 45.10
N GLY A 613 -23.03 -39.11 43.96
CA GLY A 613 -23.76 -40.26 43.40
C GLY A 613 -23.18 -41.64 43.80
N ASP A 614 -22.00 -41.66 44.44
CA ASP A 614 -21.38 -42.83 45.04
C ASP A 614 -21.66 -42.89 46.59
#